data_0393a711ddc5d274720f3f731f44ea57
#
_entry.id   0393a711ddc5d274720f3f731f44ea57
#
_cell.length_a   1.000
_cell.length_b   1.000
_cell.length_c   1.000
_cell.angle_alpha   90.00
_cell.angle_beta   90.00
_cell.angle_gamma   90.00
#
_symmetry.space_group_name_H-M   'P 1'
#
loop_
_entity.id
_entity.type
_entity.pdbx_description
1 polymer ?
#
loop_
_entity_poly.entity_id
_entity_poly.type
_entity_poly.pdbx_seq_one_letter_code
_entity_poly.pdbx_strand_id
1 'polypeptide(L)'
;LLISIAIIGIITGIVLTKYGGFDSSVLLKSLAYEIALSLREAQIKSVSVVRNGNDPDNSFDYPYGITFDPAPANQKKYTAFRFASTDVTEVPTFGNGTSPAEPLETFTIGRTMIISDVCVTDAGGEDCSIDRLDISFRRPECTSLFYGAGYGSPADMADIESAKILISSSLGGDTFVVEDARNLKSLGGN
;
A
#
# COMPACT_ATOMS: atom_id res chain seq x y z
N LEU A 1 -50.87 -20.26 11.73
CA LEU A 1 -49.60 -20.54 12.36
C LEU A 1 -48.55 -21.04 11.33
N LEU A 2 -48.84 -22.10 10.56
CA LEU A 2 -47.93 -22.67 9.54
C LEU A 2 -47.55 -21.65 8.45
N ILE A 3 -48.50 -20.89 7.94
CA ILE A 3 -48.27 -19.87 6.90
C ILE A 3 -47.36 -18.76 7.44
N SER A 4 -47.53 -18.33 8.67
CA SER A 4 -46.69 -17.28 9.27
C SER A 4 -45.24 -17.72 9.44
N ILE A 5 -45.00 -18.98 9.82
CA ILE A 5 -43.67 -19.56 9.96
C ILE A 5 -43.01 -19.67 8.58
N ALA A 6 -43.76 -20.08 7.55
CA ALA A 6 -43.24 -20.19 6.19
C ALA A 6 -42.79 -18.81 5.64
N ILE A 7 -43.58 -17.76 5.86
CA ILE A 7 -43.22 -16.39 5.41
C ILE A 7 -41.97 -15.89 6.12
N ILE A 8 -41.89 -16.08 7.45
CA ILE A 8 -40.70 -15.68 8.23
C ILE A 8 -39.48 -16.43 7.74
N GLY A 9 -39.57 -17.75 7.45
CA GLY A 9 -38.50 -18.57 6.94
C GLY A 9 -37.95 -18.07 5.57
N ILE A 10 -38.86 -17.69 4.66
CA ILE A 10 -38.48 -17.18 3.34
C ILE A 10 -37.80 -15.81 3.47
N ILE A 11 -38.35 -14.91 4.27
CA ILE A 11 -37.77 -13.56 4.48
C ILE A 11 -36.37 -13.68 5.11
N THR A 12 -36.24 -14.52 6.14
CA THR A 12 -34.94 -14.74 6.82
C THR A 12 -33.92 -15.34 5.85
N GLY A 13 -34.31 -16.30 5.00
CA GLY A 13 -33.46 -16.90 3.98
C GLY A 13 -32.93 -15.87 2.98
N ILE A 14 -33.78 -14.98 2.47
CA ILE A 14 -33.39 -13.92 1.53
C ILE A 14 -32.44 -12.92 2.20
N VAL A 15 -32.72 -12.54 3.44
CA VAL A 15 -31.90 -11.58 4.19
C VAL A 15 -30.49 -12.16 4.42
N LEU A 16 -30.38 -13.40 4.89
CA LEU A 16 -29.08 -14.04 5.17
C LEU A 16 -28.19 -14.15 3.93
N THR A 17 -28.75 -14.38 2.76
CA THR A 17 -27.94 -14.46 1.51
C THR A 17 -27.41 -13.09 1.07
N LYS A 18 -28.06 -12.00 1.44
CA LYS A 18 -27.62 -10.63 1.07
C LYS A 18 -26.57 -10.04 2.03
N TYR A 19 -26.47 -10.55 3.26
CA TYR A 19 -25.54 -9.98 4.25
C TYR A 19 -24.07 -10.21 3.90
N GLY A 20 -23.70 -11.31 3.25
CA GLY A 20 -22.31 -11.64 2.96
C GLY A 20 -21.59 -10.63 2.05
N GLY A 21 -22.29 -10.08 1.06
CA GLY A 21 -21.68 -9.11 0.13
C GLY A 21 -21.52 -7.71 0.70
N PHE A 22 -22.41 -7.30 1.59
CA PHE A 22 -22.33 -5.97 2.21
C PHE A 22 -21.16 -5.87 3.20
N ASP A 23 -20.90 -6.94 3.95
CA ASP A 23 -19.81 -6.98 4.94
C ASP A 23 -18.43 -6.89 4.26
N SER A 24 -18.22 -7.55 3.12
CA SER A 24 -16.95 -7.51 2.39
C SER A 24 -16.62 -6.11 1.84
N SER A 25 -17.58 -5.40 1.29
CA SER A 25 -17.40 -4.04 0.76
C SER A 25 -17.01 -3.03 1.85
N VAL A 26 -17.64 -3.11 3.02
CA VAL A 26 -17.31 -2.25 4.16
C VAL A 26 -15.89 -2.55 4.67
N LEU A 27 -15.53 -3.82 4.75
CA LEU A 27 -14.21 -4.26 5.21
C LEU A 27 -13.10 -3.85 4.25
N LEU A 28 -13.31 -3.95 2.92
CA LEU A 28 -12.36 -3.48 1.92
C LEU A 28 -12.11 -1.97 2.04
N LYS A 29 -13.18 -1.18 2.22
CA LYS A 29 -13.03 0.26 2.46
C LYS A 29 -12.26 0.55 3.75
N SER A 30 -12.53 -0.18 4.82
CA SER A 30 -11.80 -0.03 6.09
C SER A 30 -10.31 -0.33 5.91
N LEU A 31 -9.97 -1.42 5.20
CA LEU A 31 -8.59 -1.77 4.88
C LEU A 31 -7.90 -0.71 4.01
N ALA A 32 -8.60 -0.17 3.01
CA ALA A 32 -8.06 0.91 2.19
C ALA A 32 -7.72 2.15 3.01
N TYR A 33 -8.58 2.53 3.97
CA TYR A 33 -8.30 3.62 4.89
C TYR A 33 -7.12 3.31 5.82
N GLU A 34 -6.99 2.09 6.29
CA GLU A 34 -5.86 1.64 7.11
C GLU A 34 -4.54 1.76 6.35
N ILE A 35 -4.49 1.29 5.10
CA ILE A 35 -3.32 1.42 4.23
C ILE A 35 -2.99 2.90 3.98
N ALA A 36 -3.99 3.72 3.66
CA ALA A 36 -3.78 5.16 3.44
C ALA A 36 -3.26 5.86 4.70
N LEU A 37 -3.74 5.47 5.89
CA LEU A 37 -3.25 6.00 7.16
C LEU A 37 -1.81 5.59 7.43
N SER A 38 -1.44 4.33 7.14
CA SER A 38 -0.07 3.83 7.28
C SER A 38 0.90 4.56 6.34
N LEU A 39 0.49 4.84 5.10
CA LEU A 39 1.28 5.67 4.16
C LEU A 39 1.46 7.09 4.72
N ARG A 40 0.40 7.66 5.27
CA ARG A 40 0.49 9.00 5.89
C ARG A 40 1.40 9.00 7.10
N GLU A 41 1.39 7.95 7.90
CA GLU A 41 2.30 7.78 9.04
C GLU A 41 3.75 7.69 8.57
N ALA A 42 4.06 6.91 7.53
CA ALA A 42 5.40 6.83 6.94
C ALA A 42 5.85 8.21 6.43
N GLN A 43 4.97 8.96 5.78
CA GLN A 43 5.23 10.33 5.34
C GLN A 43 5.55 11.25 6.53
N ILE A 44 4.77 11.21 7.61
CA ILE A 44 5.00 12.01 8.81
C ILE A 44 6.32 11.62 9.48
N LYS A 45 6.63 10.32 9.58
CA LYS A 45 7.89 9.82 10.13
C LYS A 45 9.09 10.30 9.32
N SER A 46 8.97 10.38 7.99
CA SER A 46 10.03 10.90 7.13
C SER A 46 10.30 12.40 7.36
N VAL A 47 9.27 13.18 7.71
CA VAL A 47 9.39 14.62 8.01
C VAL A 47 9.89 14.87 9.44
N SER A 48 9.44 14.03 10.37
CA SER A 48 9.79 14.19 11.78
C SER A 48 11.25 13.82 12.02
N VAL A 49 11.94 14.65 12.85
CA VAL A 49 13.31 14.40 13.27
C VAL A 49 13.31 13.28 14.32
N VAL A 50 13.16 12.03 13.88
CA VAL A 50 13.26 10.88 14.78
C VAL A 50 14.71 10.45 14.86
N ARG A 51 15.36 10.71 16.00
CA ARG A 51 16.72 10.25 16.27
C ARG A 51 16.73 8.72 16.44
N ASN A 52 17.53 8.04 15.64
CA ASN A 52 17.84 6.65 15.93
C ASN A 52 18.96 6.58 16.98
N GLY A 53 18.66 6.04 18.14
CA GLY A 53 19.61 5.94 19.26
C GLY A 53 20.84 5.07 19.00
N ASN A 54 20.88 4.29 17.93
CA ASN A 54 21.93 3.34 17.61
C ASN A 54 22.84 3.79 16.44
N ASP A 55 22.64 4.98 15.89
CA ASP A 55 23.42 5.46 14.78
C ASP A 55 24.61 6.30 15.26
N PRO A 56 25.87 5.88 14.99
CA PRO A 56 27.05 6.61 15.39
C PRO A 56 27.17 8.00 14.70
N ASP A 57 26.59 8.17 13.52
CA ASP A 57 26.69 9.42 12.75
C ASP A 57 25.58 10.43 13.06
N ASN A 58 24.69 10.15 14.04
CA ASN A 58 23.54 11.00 14.39
C ASN A 58 22.69 11.43 13.19
N SER A 59 22.62 10.62 12.15
CA SER A 59 21.85 10.94 10.97
C SER A 59 20.35 10.89 11.27
N PHE A 60 19.66 11.96 10.87
CA PHE A 60 18.21 12.14 11.01
C PHE A 60 17.48 11.97 9.69
N ASP A 61 18.21 11.63 8.61
CA ASP A 61 17.75 11.69 7.22
C ASP A 61 17.40 10.33 6.62
N TYR A 62 16.83 9.44 7.43
CA TYR A 62 16.40 8.14 6.92
C TYR A 62 15.07 8.23 6.20
N PRO A 63 14.98 7.73 4.95
CA PRO A 63 13.69 7.53 4.29
C PRO A 63 12.86 6.47 5.00
N TYR A 64 11.56 6.71 5.08
CA TYR A 64 10.57 5.76 5.55
C TYR A 64 9.66 5.35 4.42
N GLY A 65 9.23 4.10 4.40
CA GLY A 65 8.36 3.60 3.36
C GLY A 65 7.52 2.41 3.78
N ILE A 66 6.68 1.98 2.86
CA ILE A 66 5.85 0.77 2.99
C ILE A 66 6.04 -0.08 1.75
N THR A 67 6.18 -1.37 1.94
CA THR A 67 6.28 -2.38 0.88
C THR A 67 5.01 -3.19 0.79
N PHE A 68 4.56 -3.43 -0.44
CA PHE A 68 3.40 -4.23 -0.81
C PHE A 68 3.84 -5.32 -1.79
N ASP A 69 3.55 -6.57 -1.47
CA ASP A 69 3.93 -7.73 -2.26
C ASP A 69 2.69 -8.61 -2.47
N PRO A 70 2.16 -8.68 -3.71
CA PRO A 70 0.98 -9.47 -4.03
C PRO A 70 1.24 -10.98 -4.11
N ALA A 71 2.50 -11.42 -3.98
CA ALA A 71 2.82 -12.85 -4.03
C ALA A 71 2.03 -13.64 -2.97
N PRO A 72 1.60 -14.87 -3.26
CA PRO A 72 0.74 -15.66 -2.37
C PRO A 72 1.24 -15.82 -0.93
N ALA A 73 2.56 -15.79 -0.72
CA ALA A 73 3.17 -15.85 0.61
C ALA A 73 3.07 -14.53 1.39
N ASN A 74 2.87 -13.41 0.70
CA ASN A 74 2.95 -12.06 1.25
C ASN A 74 1.67 -11.25 1.10
N GLN A 75 0.74 -11.64 0.23
CA GLN A 75 -0.51 -10.92 -0.08
C GLN A 75 -1.41 -10.57 1.12
N LYS A 76 -1.15 -11.14 2.28
CA LYS A 76 -1.89 -10.89 3.53
C LYS A 76 -1.14 -10.01 4.52
N LYS A 77 -0.11 -9.32 4.08
CA LYS A 77 0.66 -8.41 4.92
C LYS A 77 1.27 -7.29 4.09
N TYR A 78 1.55 -6.19 4.74
CA TYR A 78 2.42 -5.14 4.23
C TYR A 78 3.37 -4.70 5.35
N THR A 79 4.53 -4.19 4.99
CA THR A 79 5.58 -3.91 5.99
C THR A 79 6.04 -2.47 5.86
N ALA A 80 5.99 -1.74 6.98
CA ALA A 80 6.65 -0.45 7.09
C ALA A 80 8.14 -0.67 7.31
N PHE A 81 8.99 0.05 6.59
CA PHE A 81 10.43 -0.05 6.67
C PHE A 81 11.10 1.30 6.78
N ARG A 82 12.34 1.28 7.24
CA ARG A 82 13.26 2.39 7.20
C ARG A 82 14.44 2.00 6.32
N PHE A 83 14.86 2.89 5.45
CA PHE A 83 16.02 2.67 4.60
C PHE A 83 17.28 3.16 5.30
N ALA A 84 18.29 2.31 5.43
CA ALA A 84 19.48 2.60 6.25
C ALA A 84 20.55 3.45 5.51
N SER A 85 20.27 3.96 4.31
CA SER A 85 21.16 4.84 3.58
C SER A 85 20.62 6.26 3.51
N THR A 86 21.52 7.23 3.67
CA THR A 86 21.26 8.65 3.44
C THR A 86 21.63 9.10 2.04
N ASP A 87 22.11 8.18 1.19
CA ASP A 87 22.47 8.50 -0.19
C ASP A 87 21.22 8.90 -0.98
N VAL A 88 21.22 10.16 -1.42
CA VAL A 88 20.09 10.75 -2.15
C VAL A 88 19.94 10.20 -3.57
N THR A 89 20.95 9.51 -4.08
CA THR A 89 20.93 8.91 -5.43
C THR A 89 20.28 7.53 -5.44
N GLU A 90 20.20 6.86 -4.27
CA GLU A 90 19.53 5.56 -4.15
C GLU A 90 18.03 5.72 -3.94
N VAL A 91 17.23 4.95 -4.70
CA VAL A 91 15.80 4.82 -4.43
C VAL A 91 15.61 3.88 -3.24
N PRO A 92 14.95 4.32 -2.16
CA PRO A 92 14.76 3.47 -0.99
C PRO A 92 13.84 2.29 -1.31
N THR A 93 14.39 1.07 -1.25
CA THR A 93 13.69 -0.16 -1.58
C THR A 93 13.76 -1.17 -0.45
N PHE A 94 12.76 -2.03 -0.34
CA PHE A 94 12.75 -3.12 0.62
C PHE A 94 13.31 -4.41 -0.01
N GLY A 95 14.51 -4.80 0.41
CA GLY A 95 15.06 -6.12 0.10
C GLY A 95 15.88 -6.29 -1.18
N ASN A 96 16.07 -5.27 -2.03
CA ASN A 96 16.84 -5.37 -3.28
C ASN A 96 17.94 -4.32 -3.45
N GLY A 97 18.21 -3.53 -2.42
CA GLY A 97 19.20 -2.46 -2.48
C GLY A 97 20.58 -2.89 -1.97
N THR A 98 21.58 -2.11 -2.33
CA THR A 98 22.95 -2.19 -1.79
C THR A 98 22.94 -1.87 -0.29
N SER A 99 21.94 -1.10 0.16
CA SER A 99 21.76 -0.71 1.55
C SER A 99 20.56 -1.46 2.15
N PRO A 100 20.70 -2.03 3.35
CA PRO A 100 19.63 -2.80 3.98
C PRO A 100 18.48 -1.90 4.40
N ALA A 101 17.26 -2.28 4.03
CA ALA A 101 16.06 -1.74 4.64
C ALA A 101 15.76 -2.48 5.94
N GLU A 102 15.52 -1.74 7.01
CA GLU A 102 15.13 -2.31 8.30
C GLU A 102 13.60 -2.36 8.38
N PRO A 103 13.00 -3.54 8.55
CA PRO A 103 11.58 -3.65 8.83
C PRO A 103 11.28 -3.03 10.20
N LEU A 104 10.31 -2.13 10.25
CA LEU A 104 9.86 -1.50 11.49
C LEU A 104 8.64 -2.21 12.06
N GLU A 105 7.63 -2.42 11.21
CA GLU A 105 6.37 -3.00 11.61
C GLU A 105 5.76 -3.75 10.42
N THR A 106 5.20 -4.93 10.70
CA THR A 106 4.47 -5.70 9.71
C THR A 106 3.00 -5.76 10.10
N PHE A 107 2.16 -5.25 9.22
CA PHE A 107 0.71 -5.24 9.37
C PHE A 107 0.13 -6.48 8.70
N THR A 108 -0.71 -7.20 9.41
CA THR A 108 -1.36 -8.40 8.90
C THR A 108 -2.79 -8.07 8.48
N ILE A 109 -3.11 -8.32 7.23
CA ILE A 109 -4.46 -8.13 6.68
C ILE A 109 -5.35 -9.26 7.18
N GLY A 110 -6.40 -8.88 7.90
CA GLY A 110 -7.31 -9.83 8.52
C GLY A 110 -8.32 -10.44 7.55
N ARG A 111 -8.97 -11.51 7.99
CA ARG A 111 -10.09 -12.18 7.34
C ARG A 111 -9.76 -12.69 5.94
N THR A 112 -10.66 -12.47 4.99
CA THR A 112 -10.61 -12.95 3.60
C THR A 112 -10.03 -11.93 2.63
N MET A 113 -9.41 -10.84 3.12
CA MET A 113 -8.87 -9.79 2.28
C MET A 113 -7.41 -10.07 1.94
N ILE A 114 -7.02 -9.66 0.73
CA ILE A 114 -5.68 -9.81 0.19
C ILE A 114 -5.30 -8.58 -0.63
N ILE A 115 -4.00 -8.32 -0.75
CA ILE A 115 -3.44 -7.49 -1.81
C ILE A 115 -3.45 -8.37 -3.06
N SER A 116 -4.30 -8.02 -4.03
CA SER A 116 -4.47 -8.83 -5.23
C SER A 116 -3.47 -8.45 -6.31
N ASP A 117 -3.07 -7.19 -6.37
CA ASP A 117 -2.12 -6.70 -7.35
C ASP A 117 -1.55 -5.33 -6.93
N VAL A 118 -0.46 -4.92 -7.59
CA VAL A 118 0.14 -3.60 -7.47
C VAL A 118 0.50 -3.08 -8.85
N CYS A 119 0.24 -1.80 -9.10
CA CYS A 119 0.47 -1.18 -10.40
C CYS A 119 1.22 0.14 -10.23
N VAL A 120 1.97 0.51 -11.25
CA VAL A 120 2.57 1.84 -11.39
C VAL A 120 2.08 2.49 -12.67
N THR A 121 2.02 3.80 -12.70
CA THR A 121 1.62 4.57 -13.87
C THR A 121 2.70 5.59 -14.19
N ASP A 122 3.12 5.62 -15.44
CA ASP A 122 4.03 6.60 -16.02
C ASP A 122 3.40 7.25 -17.27
N ALA A 123 4.17 8.04 -18.01
CA ALA A 123 3.72 8.65 -19.28
C ALA A 123 3.36 7.62 -20.36
N GLY A 124 3.83 6.40 -20.26
CA GLY A 124 3.53 5.27 -21.18
C GLY A 124 2.24 4.54 -20.86
N GLY A 125 1.72 4.70 -19.64
CA GLY A 125 0.48 4.07 -19.19
C GLY A 125 0.62 3.36 -17.85
N GLU A 126 -0.36 2.51 -17.56
CA GLU A 126 -0.41 1.71 -16.33
C GLU A 126 0.23 0.34 -16.55
N ASP A 127 1.15 -0.03 -15.68
CA ASP A 127 1.80 -1.34 -15.66
C ASP A 127 1.54 -2.05 -14.33
N CYS A 128 0.89 -3.21 -14.39
CA CYS A 128 0.59 -4.09 -13.25
C CYS A 128 1.40 -5.39 -13.30
N SER A 129 2.47 -5.45 -14.10
CA SER A 129 3.34 -6.64 -14.18
C SER A 129 4.46 -6.65 -13.14
N ILE A 130 4.43 -5.72 -12.19
CA ILE A 130 5.45 -5.60 -11.14
C ILE A 130 5.23 -6.62 -10.02
N ASP A 131 6.34 -7.19 -9.54
CA ASP A 131 6.29 -8.21 -8.48
C ASP A 131 6.06 -7.63 -7.09
N ARG A 132 6.48 -6.38 -6.87
CA ARG A 132 6.39 -5.69 -5.56
C ARG A 132 6.42 -4.19 -5.77
N LEU A 133 5.68 -3.46 -4.94
CA LEU A 133 5.66 -2.01 -4.90
C LEU A 133 6.19 -1.53 -3.55
N ASP A 134 7.21 -0.67 -3.60
CA ASP A 134 7.71 0.06 -2.44
C ASP A 134 7.38 1.54 -2.61
N ILE A 135 6.68 2.11 -1.64
CA ILE A 135 6.39 3.55 -1.58
C ILE A 135 7.19 4.14 -0.44
N SER A 136 8.08 5.06 -0.74
CA SER A 136 8.94 5.68 0.25
C SER A 136 8.89 7.19 0.19
N PHE A 137 9.24 7.82 1.31
CA PHE A 137 9.23 9.26 1.48
C PHE A 137 10.59 9.71 1.98
N ARG A 138 11.16 10.74 1.36
CA ARG A 138 12.46 11.31 1.71
C ARG A 138 12.35 12.81 1.94
N ARG A 139 13.16 13.34 2.85
CA ARG A 139 13.38 14.78 3.01
C ARG A 139 14.19 15.36 1.86
N PRO A 140 14.11 16.68 1.63
CA PRO A 140 13.26 17.66 2.32
C PRO A 140 11.85 17.75 1.73
N GLU A 141 11.60 17.22 0.56
CA GLU A 141 10.41 17.49 -0.24
C GLU A 141 9.19 16.67 0.18
N CYS A 142 9.40 15.54 0.88
CA CYS A 142 8.35 14.61 1.33
C CYS A 142 7.43 14.12 0.20
N THR A 143 7.95 14.14 -1.03
CA THR A 143 7.31 13.53 -2.18
C THR A 143 7.42 12.02 -2.10
N SER A 144 6.39 11.32 -2.56
CA SER A 144 6.44 9.86 -2.68
C SER A 144 7.43 9.45 -3.76
N LEU A 145 8.26 8.47 -3.43
CA LEU A 145 9.17 7.81 -4.36
C LEU A 145 8.66 6.38 -4.53
N PHE A 146 8.45 5.99 -5.77
CA PHE A 146 7.92 4.68 -6.12
C PHE A 146 9.04 3.78 -6.64
N TYR A 147 9.03 2.53 -6.21
CA TYR A 147 9.88 1.48 -6.73
C TYR A 147 9.03 0.25 -7.04
N GLY A 148 9.00 -0.14 -8.30
CA GLY A 148 8.36 -1.37 -8.77
C GLY A 148 9.42 -2.44 -9.01
N ALA A 149 9.42 -3.53 -8.23
CA ALA A 149 10.30 -4.65 -8.53
C ALA A 149 9.80 -5.34 -9.81
N GLY A 150 10.72 -5.52 -10.78
CA GLY A 150 10.36 -6.03 -12.12
C GLY A 150 10.00 -4.94 -13.13
N TYR A 151 9.82 -3.69 -12.71
CA TYR A 151 9.58 -2.55 -13.59
C TYR A 151 10.90 -2.00 -14.12
N GLY A 152 11.08 -1.94 -15.43
CA GLY A 152 12.15 -1.28 -16.15
C GLY A 152 13.53 -1.21 -15.49
N SER A 153 14.25 -0.13 -15.73
CA SER A 153 15.51 0.21 -15.07
C SER A 153 15.29 1.18 -13.90
N PRO A 154 16.26 1.36 -12.99
CA PRO A 154 16.17 2.36 -11.93
C PRO A 154 15.94 3.80 -12.43
N ALA A 155 16.34 4.11 -13.66
CA ALA A 155 16.10 5.41 -14.29
C ALA A 155 14.60 5.59 -14.64
N ASP A 156 13.92 4.52 -15.08
CA ASP A 156 12.52 4.55 -15.45
C ASP A 156 11.62 4.77 -14.21
N MET A 157 12.09 4.38 -13.03
CA MET A 157 11.37 4.60 -11.77
C MET A 157 11.25 6.09 -11.40
N ALA A 158 12.12 6.95 -11.92
CA ALA A 158 12.00 8.39 -11.73
C ALA A 158 10.78 8.98 -12.45
N ASP A 159 10.30 8.31 -13.48
CA ASP A 159 9.19 8.77 -14.32
C ASP A 159 7.81 8.25 -13.85
N ILE A 160 7.77 7.40 -12.81
CA ILE A 160 6.52 6.93 -12.24
C ILE A 160 5.76 8.11 -11.62
N GLU A 161 4.55 8.38 -12.11
CA GLU A 161 3.70 9.48 -11.67
C GLU A 161 2.79 9.08 -10.51
N SER A 162 2.28 7.85 -10.54
CA SER A 162 1.41 7.33 -9.49
C SER A 162 1.57 5.82 -9.31
N ALA A 163 1.11 5.33 -8.17
CA ALA A 163 1.08 3.91 -7.85
C ALA A 163 -0.29 3.51 -7.30
N LYS A 164 -0.73 2.30 -7.61
CA LYS A 164 -2.00 1.75 -7.16
C LYS A 164 -1.80 0.42 -6.46
N ILE A 165 -2.53 0.23 -5.38
CA ILE A 165 -2.60 -1.03 -4.63
C ILE A 165 -4.02 -1.55 -4.77
N LEU A 166 -4.17 -2.72 -5.37
CA LEU A 166 -5.44 -3.38 -5.53
C LEU A 166 -5.66 -4.35 -4.38
N ILE A 167 -6.76 -4.17 -3.67
CA ILE A 167 -7.17 -5.05 -2.58
C ILE A 167 -8.49 -5.71 -2.94
N SER A 168 -8.58 -7.01 -2.68
CA SER A 168 -9.76 -7.80 -3.01
C SER A 168 -10.11 -8.77 -1.89
N SER A 169 -11.33 -9.31 -1.95
CA SER A 169 -11.70 -10.44 -1.10
C SER A 169 -11.27 -11.75 -1.74
N SER A 170 -10.60 -12.62 -0.98
CA SER A 170 -10.22 -13.97 -1.44
C SER A 170 -11.42 -14.88 -1.74
N LEU A 171 -12.62 -14.49 -1.35
CA LEU A 171 -13.88 -15.19 -1.65
C LEU A 171 -14.54 -14.69 -2.94
N GLY A 172 -13.88 -13.79 -3.66
CA GLY A 172 -14.45 -13.07 -4.79
C GLY A 172 -15.30 -11.87 -4.35
N GLY A 173 -15.54 -10.95 -5.24
CA GLY A 173 -16.31 -9.73 -4.98
C GLY A 173 -15.59 -8.48 -5.44
N ASP A 174 -15.91 -7.38 -4.80
CA ASP A 174 -15.41 -6.06 -5.17
C ASP A 174 -13.90 -5.95 -4.97
N THR A 175 -13.25 -5.23 -5.88
CA THR A 175 -11.86 -4.79 -5.73
C THR A 175 -11.87 -3.32 -5.36
N PHE A 176 -11.04 -2.94 -4.41
CA PHE A 176 -10.84 -1.56 -4.02
C PHE A 176 -9.43 -1.12 -4.38
N VAL A 177 -9.27 0.11 -4.85
CA VAL A 177 -7.99 0.66 -5.27
C VAL A 177 -7.57 1.76 -4.30
N VAL A 178 -6.35 1.67 -3.80
CA VAL A 178 -5.67 2.75 -3.08
C VAL A 178 -4.65 3.34 -4.03
N GLU A 179 -4.77 4.63 -4.31
CA GLU A 179 -3.88 5.34 -5.23
C GLU A 179 -3.10 6.41 -4.48
N ASP A 180 -1.80 6.46 -4.71
CA ASP A 180 -0.91 7.54 -4.27
C ASP A 180 -0.25 8.17 -5.49
N ALA A 181 -0.21 9.51 -5.54
CA ALA A 181 0.33 10.28 -6.65
C ALA A 181 1.54 11.10 -6.21
N ARG A 182 2.62 11.07 -7.00
CA ARG A 182 3.88 11.78 -6.71
C ARG A 182 3.70 13.30 -6.68
N ASN A 183 2.77 13.85 -7.44
CA ASN A 183 2.59 15.28 -7.61
C ASN A 183 1.14 15.73 -7.48
N LEU A 184 0.74 16.14 -6.29
CA LEU A 184 -0.42 17.03 -6.13
C LEU A 184 -0.13 18.49 -6.56
N LYS A 185 1.06 18.77 -7.10
CA LYS A 185 1.51 20.14 -7.41
C LYS A 185 1.13 20.64 -8.80
N SER A 186 0.54 19.81 -9.65
CA SER A 186 0.20 20.24 -11.02
C SER A 186 -1.27 20.57 -11.26
N LEU A 187 -2.12 20.58 -10.23
CA LEU A 187 -3.52 21.01 -10.35
C LEU A 187 -3.75 22.48 -9.99
N GLY A 188 -2.72 23.30 -10.02
CA GLY A 188 -2.81 24.71 -9.73
C GLY A 188 -1.93 25.55 -10.67
N GLY A 189 -2.28 25.61 -11.95
CA GLY A 189 -1.52 26.46 -12.85
C GLY A 189 -2.11 26.56 -14.24
N ASN A 190 -3.22 27.26 -14.36
CA ASN A 190 -3.47 28.24 -15.42
C ASN A 190 -4.65 29.11 -15.04
#